data_7ec097c59b4f5fea43f0483ff8a65b25
#
_entry.id   7ec097c59b4f5fea43f0483ff8a65b25
#
_cell.length_a   1.000
_cell.length_b   1.000
_cell.length_c   1.000
_cell.angle_alpha   90.00
_cell.angle_beta   90.00
_cell.angle_gamma   90.00
#
_symmetry.space_group_name_H-M   'P 1'
#
loop_
_entity.id
_entity.type
_entity.pdbx_description
1 polymer ?
#
loop_
_entity_poly.entity_id
_entity_poly.type
_entity_poly.pdbx_seq_one_letter_code
_entity_poly.pdbx_strand_id
1 'polypeptide(L)'
;MNENVKVVFGLIGGLALFLYGMNSMSDALQKAAGERMKKILGFLTRNPIMGALAGALVTAVLQSSSATTVMVIGFVSAGLMSLPQAISVIFGANIGTTMTAQLMAFKISNYIYPIIFVGFILNFVSKKEKVKNIGMVIFSFGLLFEGIEIMGEVMKPLAGSPVFVDLMGKVSSIPVLGVVLGAVMTLVVQSSSATIAVLQNFASQAGPDGVSSVIGLTGAIPILLGDNIGTTITALLASIGQSKNAKRTAIAHSIFNISGSCVFIFLVPWFAKFVQFISPKGNEIDVISRQIANAHTTFNIVCTLVWLPLIPLMVKIVTTIIRGNDKTEKAAFEPKYLDMKVIEQPAAAMVLVSKELNRLGELAESLLSDLKTAIVADGDSKTHGSFIENLEIVHQLQDSVTEYITRLFASGNLTEQQSEQIGRASCRERVSSPV
;
A
#
# COMPACT_ATOMS: atom_id res chain seq x y z
N MET A 1 13.73 1.40 -37.40
CA MET A 1 13.93 1.74 -35.96
C MET A 1 15.01 0.83 -35.43
N ASN A 2 16.02 1.38 -34.74
CA ASN A 2 17.10 0.59 -34.17
C ASN A 2 16.56 -0.44 -33.17
N GLU A 3 17.14 -1.68 -33.11
CA GLU A 3 16.65 -2.73 -32.20
C GLU A 3 16.67 -2.30 -30.74
N ASN A 4 17.70 -1.60 -30.30
CA ASN A 4 17.77 -1.04 -28.94
C ASN A 4 16.61 -0.09 -28.62
N VAL A 5 16.16 0.72 -29.61
CA VAL A 5 15.04 1.64 -29.45
C VAL A 5 13.72 0.86 -29.35
N LYS A 6 13.56 -0.23 -30.11
CA LYS A 6 12.38 -1.12 -29.98
C LYS A 6 12.30 -1.76 -28.61
N VAL A 7 13.44 -2.23 -28.09
CA VAL A 7 13.53 -2.83 -26.75
C VAL A 7 13.11 -1.80 -25.69
N VAL A 8 13.67 -0.59 -25.72
CA VAL A 8 13.33 0.46 -24.75
C VAL A 8 11.85 0.82 -24.82
N PHE A 9 11.30 1.05 -26.02
CA PHE A 9 9.88 1.40 -26.17
C PHE A 9 8.95 0.25 -25.77
N GLY A 10 9.31 -1.00 -26.08
CA GLY A 10 8.53 -2.14 -25.66
C GLY A 10 8.56 -2.36 -24.13
N LEU A 11 9.71 -2.16 -23.49
CA LEU A 11 9.81 -2.21 -22.03
C LEU A 11 8.96 -1.11 -21.37
N ILE A 12 9.08 0.14 -21.82
CA ILE A 12 8.29 1.26 -21.30
C ILE A 12 6.79 1.06 -21.54
N GLY A 13 6.42 0.63 -22.77
CA GLY A 13 5.02 0.37 -23.13
C GLY A 13 4.44 -0.80 -22.36
N GLY A 14 5.16 -1.91 -22.25
CA GLY A 14 4.75 -3.07 -21.46
C GLY A 14 4.62 -2.75 -19.96
N LEU A 15 5.57 -2.00 -19.42
CA LEU A 15 5.52 -1.53 -18.03
C LEU A 15 4.33 -0.57 -17.81
N ALA A 16 4.04 0.31 -18.75
CA ALA A 16 2.89 1.21 -18.66
C ALA A 16 1.56 0.43 -18.63
N LEU A 17 1.39 -0.57 -19.51
CA LEU A 17 0.21 -1.45 -19.52
C LEU A 17 0.11 -2.27 -18.22
N PHE A 18 1.22 -2.80 -17.74
CA PHE A 18 1.28 -3.51 -16.46
C PHE A 18 0.82 -2.63 -15.31
N LEU A 19 1.40 -1.43 -15.16
CA LEU A 19 1.06 -0.48 -14.09
C LEU A 19 -0.39 0.00 -14.18
N TYR A 20 -0.88 0.29 -15.40
CA TYR A 20 -2.26 0.67 -15.61
C TYR A 20 -3.22 -0.47 -15.25
N GLY A 21 -2.94 -1.70 -15.70
CA GLY A 21 -3.70 -2.89 -15.36
C GLY A 21 -3.73 -3.12 -13.83
N MET A 22 -2.58 -3.01 -13.19
CA MET A 22 -2.45 -3.18 -11.73
C MET A 22 -3.27 -2.12 -10.96
N ASN A 23 -3.14 -0.85 -11.31
CA ASN A 23 -3.86 0.24 -10.64
C ASN A 23 -5.38 0.13 -10.87
N SER A 24 -5.81 -0.10 -12.12
CA SER A 24 -7.24 -0.28 -12.44
C SER A 24 -7.84 -1.50 -11.75
N MET A 25 -7.08 -2.60 -11.61
CA MET A 25 -7.50 -3.78 -10.85
C MET A 25 -7.65 -3.44 -9.37
N SER A 26 -6.70 -2.72 -8.79
CA SER A 26 -6.75 -2.25 -7.40
C SER A 26 -7.99 -1.41 -7.12
N ASP A 27 -8.25 -0.40 -7.96
CA ASP A 27 -9.42 0.48 -7.83
C ASP A 27 -10.74 -0.30 -7.93
N ALA A 28 -10.82 -1.23 -8.88
CA ALA A 28 -12.00 -2.06 -9.04
C ALA A 28 -12.20 -3.04 -7.87
N LEU A 29 -11.13 -3.60 -7.31
CA LEU A 29 -11.16 -4.43 -6.10
C LEU A 29 -11.63 -3.63 -4.89
N GLN A 30 -11.13 -2.41 -4.70
CA GLN A 30 -11.55 -1.51 -3.63
C GLN A 30 -13.05 -1.18 -3.72
N LYS A 31 -13.52 -0.83 -4.93
CA LYS A 31 -14.95 -0.57 -5.19
C LYS A 31 -15.80 -1.82 -4.94
N ALA A 32 -15.34 -2.98 -5.36
CA ALA A 32 -16.04 -4.25 -5.12
C ALA A 32 -16.04 -4.67 -3.64
N ALA A 33 -14.97 -4.37 -2.91
CA ALA A 33 -14.86 -4.68 -1.47
C ALA A 33 -15.79 -3.81 -0.59
N GLY A 34 -16.02 -2.54 -0.97
CA GLY A 34 -16.98 -1.63 -0.35
C GLY A 34 -17.00 -1.68 1.19
N GLU A 35 -18.17 -1.96 1.76
CA GLU A 35 -18.38 -2.05 3.23
C GLU A 35 -17.54 -3.13 3.94
N ARG A 36 -17.07 -4.16 3.22
CA ARG A 36 -16.19 -5.18 3.82
C ARG A 36 -14.85 -4.60 4.24
N MET A 37 -14.36 -3.59 3.52
CA MET A 37 -13.13 -2.88 3.87
C MET A 37 -13.22 -2.23 5.26
N LYS A 38 -14.35 -1.60 5.61
CA LYS A 38 -14.58 -1.03 6.95
C LYS A 38 -14.51 -2.10 8.04
N LYS A 39 -15.06 -3.31 7.78
CA LYS A 39 -14.99 -4.43 8.73
C LYS A 39 -13.56 -4.91 8.93
N ILE A 40 -12.77 -5.04 7.84
CA ILE A 40 -11.36 -5.43 7.90
C ILE A 40 -10.58 -4.39 8.70
N LEU A 41 -10.79 -3.10 8.45
CA LEU A 41 -10.17 -2.02 9.21
C LEU A 41 -10.52 -2.09 10.72
N GLY A 42 -11.72 -2.55 11.07
CA GLY A 42 -12.12 -2.77 12.46
C GLY A 42 -11.33 -3.86 13.20
N PHE A 43 -10.67 -4.78 12.51
CA PHE A 43 -9.79 -5.79 13.11
C PHE A 43 -8.38 -5.28 13.42
N LEU A 44 -7.96 -4.15 12.83
CA LEU A 44 -6.62 -3.58 12.97
C LEU A 44 -6.23 -3.29 14.44
N THR A 45 -7.21 -3.11 15.31
CA THR A 45 -7.00 -2.63 16.67
C THR A 45 -7.12 -3.69 17.76
N ARG A 46 -7.44 -4.95 17.43
CA ARG A 46 -7.74 -5.98 18.44
C ARG A 46 -6.49 -6.55 19.13
N ASN A 47 -5.56 -7.08 18.37
CA ASN A 47 -4.28 -7.60 18.86
C ASN A 47 -3.25 -7.68 17.71
N PRO A 48 -1.94 -7.88 17.99
CA PRO A 48 -0.91 -7.89 16.94
C PRO A 48 -1.11 -8.93 15.84
N ILE A 49 -1.62 -10.12 16.17
CA ILE A 49 -1.87 -11.18 15.17
C ILE A 49 -3.00 -10.74 14.23
N MET A 50 -4.09 -10.23 14.80
CA MET A 50 -5.22 -9.70 14.01
C MET A 50 -4.81 -8.47 13.21
N GLY A 51 -3.92 -7.62 13.76
CA GLY A 51 -3.33 -6.50 13.04
C GLY A 51 -2.55 -6.96 11.81
N ALA A 52 -1.69 -7.96 11.95
CA ALA A 52 -0.93 -8.52 10.83
C ALA A 52 -1.84 -9.18 9.79
N LEU A 53 -2.84 -9.97 10.20
CA LEU A 53 -3.81 -10.57 9.28
C LEU A 53 -4.63 -9.49 8.52
N ALA A 54 -5.10 -8.48 9.23
CA ALA A 54 -5.83 -7.37 8.63
C ALA A 54 -4.93 -6.57 7.66
N GLY A 55 -3.68 -6.30 8.02
CA GLY A 55 -2.70 -5.67 7.15
C GLY A 55 -2.45 -6.45 5.87
N ALA A 56 -2.33 -7.77 5.97
CA ALA A 56 -2.17 -8.66 4.82
C ALA A 56 -3.42 -8.62 3.92
N LEU A 57 -4.62 -8.71 4.49
CA LEU A 57 -5.88 -8.66 3.75
C LEU A 57 -6.11 -7.30 3.09
N VAL A 58 -5.90 -6.21 3.83
CA VAL A 58 -6.02 -4.84 3.28
C VAL A 58 -5.08 -4.69 2.09
N THR A 59 -3.81 -5.05 2.25
CA THR A 59 -2.82 -4.92 1.17
C THR A 59 -3.14 -5.84 -0.01
N ALA A 60 -3.62 -7.06 0.22
CA ALA A 60 -4.05 -7.95 -0.85
C ALA A 60 -5.23 -7.38 -1.66
N VAL A 61 -6.15 -6.65 -1.01
CA VAL A 61 -7.27 -5.97 -1.70
C VAL A 61 -6.81 -4.68 -2.37
N LEU A 62 -6.01 -3.85 -1.67
CA LEU A 62 -5.48 -2.60 -2.21
C LEU A 62 -4.40 -2.83 -3.28
N GLN A 63 -3.82 -4.04 -3.34
CA GLN A 63 -2.67 -4.38 -4.21
C GLN A 63 -1.48 -3.41 -4.06
N SER A 64 -1.42 -2.70 -2.91
CA SER A 64 -0.42 -1.67 -2.63
C SER A 64 -0.10 -1.62 -1.14
N SER A 65 1.11 -2.05 -0.78
CA SER A 65 1.62 -1.89 0.59
C SER A 65 1.93 -0.44 0.92
N SER A 66 2.32 0.36 -0.06
CA SER A 66 2.54 1.80 0.12
C SER A 66 1.24 2.49 0.53
N ALA A 67 0.13 2.21 -0.15
CA ALA A 67 -1.19 2.74 0.21
C ALA A 67 -1.61 2.31 1.62
N THR A 68 -1.45 1.02 1.97
CA THR A 68 -1.72 0.52 3.32
C THR A 68 -0.85 1.21 4.37
N THR A 69 0.44 1.40 4.09
CA THR A 69 1.37 2.03 5.03
C THR A 69 1.06 3.51 5.23
N VAL A 70 0.74 4.26 4.17
CA VAL A 70 0.32 5.68 4.26
C VAL A 70 -0.95 5.80 5.11
N MET A 71 -1.94 4.92 4.89
CA MET A 71 -3.15 4.86 5.69
C MET A 71 -2.85 4.62 7.18
N VAL A 72 -1.99 3.65 7.49
CA VAL A 72 -1.59 3.33 8.87
C VAL A 72 -0.86 4.51 9.52
N ILE A 73 0.05 5.16 8.80
CA ILE A 73 0.76 6.37 9.24
C ILE A 73 -0.26 7.48 9.57
N GLY A 74 -1.26 7.70 8.72
CA GLY A 74 -2.33 8.67 8.95
C GLY A 74 -3.16 8.32 10.21
N PHE A 75 -3.54 7.05 10.39
CA PHE A 75 -4.27 6.62 11.58
C PHE A 75 -3.45 6.79 12.87
N VAL A 76 -2.15 6.50 12.84
CA VAL A 76 -1.26 6.76 13.98
C VAL A 76 -1.14 8.24 14.27
N SER A 77 -0.98 9.06 13.24
CA SER A 77 -0.88 10.52 13.38
C SER A 77 -2.15 11.13 13.94
N ALA A 78 -3.30 10.61 13.54
CA ALA A 78 -4.62 10.99 14.07
C ALA A 78 -4.92 10.41 15.47
N GLY A 79 -4.04 9.57 16.04
CA GLY A 79 -4.25 8.93 17.34
C GLY A 79 -5.32 7.83 17.33
N LEU A 80 -5.72 7.34 16.15
CA LEU A 80 -6.70 6.26 15.99
C LEU A 80 -6.08 4.86 16.12
N MET A 81 -4.74 4.79 16.04
CA MET A 81 -3.98 3.57 16.14
C MET A 81 -2.73 3.77 16.98
N SER A 82 -2.45 2.86 17.88
CA SER A 82 -1.23 2.88 18.68
C SER A 82 -0.03 2.40 17.85
N LEU A 83 1.19 2.77 18.26
CA LEU A 83 2.42 2.36 17.59
C LEU A 83 2.58 0.82 17.48
N PRO A 84 2.32 0.00 18.54
CA PRO A 84 2.38 -1.46 18.41
C PRO A 84 1.37 -2.04 17.40
N GLN A 85 0.16 -1.50 17.36
CA GLN A 85 -0.87 -1.90 16.39
C GLN A 85 -0.41 -1.59 14.97
N ALA A 86 0.08 -0.39 14.72
CA ALA A 86 0.59 0.04 13.42
C ALA A 86 1.74 -0.86 12.92
N ILE A 87 2.69 -1.17 13.80
CA ILE A 87 3.81 -2.06 13.48
C ILE A 87 3.29 -3.43 13.04
N SER A 88 2.31 -4.01 13.75
CA SER A 88 1.75 -5.31 13.39
C SER A 88 1.04 -5.29 12.03
N VAL A 89 0.31 -4.22 11.73
CA VAL A 89 -0.37 -4.05 10.42
C VAL A 89 0.65 -3.94 9.29
N ILE A 90 1.75 -3.20 9.48
CA ILE A 90 2.81 -3.08 8.47
C ILE A 90 3.49 -4.42 8.22
N PHE A 91 3.74 -5.23 9.24
CA PHE A 91 4.28 -6.58 9.04
C PHE A 91 3.34 -7.42 8.17
N GLY A 92 2.04 -7.35 8.41
CA GLY A 92 1.04 -7.99 7.56
C GLY A 92 1.00 -7.42 6.15
N ALA A 93 1.12 -6.11 5.99
CA ALA A 93 1.13 -5.46 4.69
C ALA A 93 2.26 -5.97 3.79
N ASN A 94 3.45 -6.23 4.34
CA ASN A 94 4.55 -6.85 3.60
C ASN A 94 4.18 -8.26 3.09
N ILE A 95 3.46 -9.07 3.88
CA ILE A 95 2.94 -10.37 3.41
C ILE A 95 1.92 -10.14 2.29
N GLY A 96 0.98 -9.20 2.46
CA GLY A 96 -0.07 -8.90 1.47
C GLY A 96 0.46 -8.50 0.11
N THR A 97 1.58 -7.77 0.05
CA THR A 97 2.27 -7.40 -1.20
C THR A 97 2.69 -8.62 -2.02
N THR A 98 3.05 -9.72 -1.36
CA THR A 98 3.52 -10.91 -2.06
C THR A 98 2.44 -11.59 -2.89
N MET A 99 1.16 -11.30 -2.64
CA MET A 99 0.05 -11.83 -3.44
C MET A 99 0.15 -11.39 -4.90
N THR A 100 0.60 -10.15 -5.16
CA THR A 100 0.83 -9.68 -6.53
C THR A 100 1.89 -10.52 -7.23
N ALA A 101 3.02 -10.80 -6.57
CA ALA A 101 4.07 -11.67 -7.11
C ALA A 101 3.55 -13.09 -7.39
N GLN A 102 2.68 -13.62 -6.51
CA GLN A 102 2.04 -14.93 -6.70
C GLN A 102 1.09 -14.93 -7.90
N LEU A 103 0.32 -13.86 -8.09
CA LEU A 103 -0.55 -13.73 -9.26
C LEU A 103 0.27 -13.68 -10.55
N MET A 104 1.32 -12.87 -10.61
CA MET A 104 2.18 -12.73 -11.79
C MET A 104 2.92 -14.03 -12.17
N ALA A 105 3.13 -14.93 -11.22
CA ALA A 105 3.76 -16.22 -11.47
C ALA A 105 2.85 -17.26 -12.15
N PHE A 106 1.60 -16.93 -12.49
CA PHE A 106 0.75 -17.80 -13.29
C PHE A 106 1.14 -17.70 -14.77
N LYS A 107 1.25 -18.85 -15.45
CA LYS A 107 1.45 -18.91 -16.90
C LYS A 107 0.08 -18.94 -17.59
N ILE A 108 -0.41 -17.78 -17.99
CA ILE A 108 -1.74 -17.62 -18.62
C ILE A 108 -1.67 -16.98 -20.01
N SER A 109 -0.49 -16.94 -20.63
CA SER A 109 -0.27 -16.29 -21.95
C SER A 109 -1.34 -16.65 -22.97
N ASN A 110 -1.72 -17.94 -23.06
CA ASN A 110 -2.75 -18.40 -24.00
C ASN A 110 -4.18 -17.92 -23.68
N TYR A 111 -4.42 -17.42 -22.48
CA TYR A 111 -5.75 -17.00 -22.01
C TYR A 111 -5.89 -15.47 -21.83
N ILE A 112 -4.85 -14.70 -22.10
CA ILE A 112 -4.84 -13.26 -21.90
C ILE A 112 -5.98 -12.58 -22.67
N TYR A 113 -6.10 -12.82 -23.96
CA TYR A 113 -7.14 -12.19 -24.80
C TYR A 113 -8.57 -12.62 -24.46
N PRO A 114 -8.86 -13.93 -24.23
CA PRO A 114 -10.15 -14.33 -23.66
C PRO A 114 -10.49 -13.65 -22.35
N ILE A 115 -9.53 -13.49 -21.41
CA ILE A 115 -9.72 -12.81 -20.13
C ILE A 115 -10.06 -11.32 -20.35
N ILE A 116 -9.29 -10.62 -21.20
CA ILE A 116 -9.55 -9.23 -21.57
C ILE A 116 -10.96 -9.10 -22.15
N PHE A 117 -11.34 -9.97 -23.07
CA PHE A 117 -12.65 -9.91 -23.72
C PHE A 117 -13.81 -10.14 -22.74
N VAL A 118 -13.72 -11.16 -21.90
CA VAL A 118 -14.75 -11.43 -20.88
C VAL A 118 -14.86 -10.27 -19.90
N GLY A 119 -13.73 -9.74 -19.42
CA GLY A 119 -13.71 -8.58 -18.54
C GLY A 119 -14.34 -7.35 -19.17
N PHE A 120 -14.01 -7.08 -20.45
CA PHE A 120 -14.60 -5.98 -21.23
C PHE A 120 -16.11 -6.12 -21.34
N ILE A 121 -16.61 -7.28 -21.75
CA ILE A 121 -18.06 -7.52 -21.90
C ILE A 121 -18.80 -7.33 -20.58
N LEU A 122 -18.29 -7.89 -19.48
CA LEU A 122 -18.90 -7.73 -18.15
C LEU A 122 -18.93 -6.27 -17.69
N ASN A 123 -17.86 -5.51 -17.97
CA ASN A 123 -17.79 -4.10 -17.61
C ASN A 123 -18.70 -3.24 -18.49
N PHE A 124 -18.70 -3.49 -19.81
CA PHE A 124 -19.40 -2.64 -20.79
C PHE A 124 -20.92 -2.90 -20.82
N VAL A 125 -21.34 -4.18 -20.78
CA VAL A 125 -22.75 -4.55 -20.98
C VAL A 125 -23.57 -4.48 -19.67
N SER A 126 -22.94 -4.70 -18.52
CA SER A 126 -23.65 -4.77 -17.26
C SER A 126 -24.15 -3.39 -16.80
N LYS A 127 -25.40 -3.35 -16.30
CA LYS A 127 -25.97 -2.17 -15.62
C LYS A 127 -25.72 -2.18 -14.11
N LYS A 128 -25.28 -3.33 -13.54
CA LYS A 128 -25.05 -3.49 -12.09
C LYS A 128 -23.59 -3.11 -11.76
N GLU A 129 -23.39 -2.09 -10.94
CA GLU A 129 -22.06 -1.59 -10.53
C GLU A 129 -21.13 -2.71 -10.02
N LYS A 130 -21.64 -3.62 -9.21
CA LYS A 130 -20.86 -4.76 -8.71
C LYS A 130 -20.32 -5.64 -9.84
N VAL A 131 -21.13 -5.91 -10.88
CA VAL A 131 -20.71 -6.71 -12.03
C VAL A 131 -19.74 -5.94 -12.91
N LYS A 132 -19.93 -4.63 -13.09
CA LYS A 132 -18.98 -3.76 -13.78
C LYS A 132 -17.62 -3.80 -13.11
N ASN A 133 -17.58 -3.63 -11.78
CA ASN A 133 -16.33 -3.67 -11.02
C ASN A 133 -15.64 -5.03 -11.12
N ILE A 134 -16.38 -6.15 -11.06
CA ILE A 134 -15.81 -7.49 -11.30
C ILE A 134 -15.29 -7.59 -12.73
N GLY A 135 -16.02 -7.10 -13.72
CA GLY A 135 -15.60 -7.03 -15.12
C GLY A 135 -14.30 -6.25 -15.27
N MET A 136 -14.19 -5.09 -14.59
CA MET A 136 -12.98 -4.29 -14.59
C MET A 136 -11.79 -5.00 -13.93
N VAL A 137 -11.99 -5.75 -12.84
CA VAL A 137 -10.93 -6.59 -12.24
C VAL A 137 -10.42 -7.60 -13.25
N ILE A 138 -11.31 -8.31 -13.94
CA ILE A 138 -10.95 -9.34 -14.92
C ILE A 138 -10.24 -8.69 -16.13
N PHE A 139 -10.76 -7.59 -16.64
CA PHE A 139 -10.16 -6.84 -17.76
C PHE A 139 -8.76 -6.36 -17.44
N SER A 140 -8.62 -5.72 -16.28
CA SER A 140 -7.34 -5.16 -15.81
C SER A 140 -6.30 -6.25 -15.50
N PHE A 141 -6.75 -7.40 -15.01
CA PHE A 141 -5.92 -8.58 -14.83
C PHE A 141 -5.34 -9.06 -16.18
N GLY A 142 -6.17 -9.10 -17.22
CA GLY A 142 -5.68 -9.41 -18.57
C GLY A 142 -4.68 -8.39 -19.10
N LEU A 143 -4.93 -7.08 -18.91
CA LEU A 143 -3.99 -6.02 -19.33
C LEU A 143 -2.66 -6.10 -18.59
N LEU A 144 -2.67 -6.45 -17.31
CA LEU A 144 -1.46 -6.66 -16.50
C LEU A 144 -0.58 -7.75 -17.14
N PHE A 145 -1.18 -8.88 -17.51
CA PHE A 145 -0.46 -9.97 -18.14
C PHE A 145 0.00 -9.65 -19.56
N GLU A 146 -0.77 -8.91 -20.34
CA GLU A 146 -0.34 -8.41 -21.65
C GLU A 146 0.91 -7.53 -21.53
N GLY A 147 0.93 -6.64 -20.52
CA GLY A 147 2.12 -5.85 -20.22
C GLY A 147 3.35 -6.70 -19.89
N ILE A 148 3.18 -7.79 -19.12
CA ILE A 148 4.24 -8.75 -18.82
C ILE A 148 4.73 -9.46 -20.09
N GLU A 149 3.81 -9.90 -20.96
CA GLU A 149 4.13 -10.60 -22.21
C GLU A 149 4.94 -9.70 -23.15
N ILE A 150 4.50 -8.45 -23.36
CA ILE A 150 5.23 -7.46 -24.15
C ILE A 150 6.65 -7.24 -23.60
N MET A 151 6.79 -7.06 -22.28
CA MET A 151 8.12 -6.92 -21.68
C MET A 151 8.97 -8.16 -21.94
N GLY A 152 8.42 -9.37 -21.81
CA GLY A 152 9.12 -10.62 -22.04
C GLY A 152 9.65 -10.75 -23.46
N GLU A 153 8.84 -10.43 -24.45
CA GLU A 153 9.24 -10.52 -25.86
C GLU A 153 10.40 -9.61 -26.20
N VAL A 154 10.36 -8.35 -25.74
CA VAL A 154 11.43 -7.38 -26.02
C VAL A 154 12.69 -7.60 -25.18
N MET A 155 12.61 -8.37 -24.10
CA MET A 155 13.77 -8.75 -23.29
C MET A 155 14.57 -9.92 -23.85
N LYS A 156 13.98 -10.78 -24.70
CA LYS A 156 14.67 -11.92 -25.28
C LYS A 156 16.02 -11.56 -25.96
N PRO A 157 16.11 -10.53 -26.80
CA PRO A 157 17.39 -10.12 -27.41
C PRO A 157 18.43 -9.66 -26.38
N LEU A 158 17.99 -9.02 -25.27
CA LEU A 158 18.90 -8.55 -24.20
C LEU A 158 19.50 -9.72 -23.44
N ALA A 159 18.73 -10.77 -23.15
CA ALA A 159 19.21 -11.96 -22.46
C ALA A 159 20.36 -12.68 -23.21
N GLY A 160 20.42 -12.53 -24.54
CA GLY A 160 21.53 -13.03 -25.38
C GLY A 160 22.73 -12.08 -25.52
N SER A 161 22.63 -10.83 -25.01
CA SER A 161 23.70 -9.84 -25.13
C SER A 161 24.87 -10.18 -24.18
N PRO A 162 26.14 -10.27 -24.66
CA PRO A 162 27.29 -10.57 -23.82
C PRO A 162 27.48 -9.58 -22.67
N VAL A 163 27.22 -8.29 -22.91
CA VAL A 163 27.33 -7.23 -21.90
C VAL A 163 26.31 -7.45 -20.80
N PHE A 164 25.09 -7.81 -21.18
CA PHE A 164 24.01 -8.06 -20.24
C PHE A 164 24.26 -9.33 -19.40
N VAL A 165 24.70 -10.41 -20.04
CA VAL A 165 25.05 -11.68 -19.37
C VAL A 165 26.18 -11.48 -18.36
N ASP A 166 27.24 -10.72 -18.72
CA ASP A 166 28.33 -10.38 -17.80
C ASP A 166 27.81 -9.56 -16.59
N LEU A 167 26.94 -8.58 -16.83
CA LEU A 167 26.32 -7.80 -15.76
C LEU A 167 25.49 -8.68 -14.82
N MET A 168 24.65 -9.55 -15.35
CA MET A 168 23.83 -10.48 -14.55
C MET A 168 24.71 -11.49 -13.80
N GLY A 169 25.79 -11.96 -14.41
CA GLY A 169 26.80 -12.79 -13.74
C GLY A 169 27.43 -12.10 -12.54
N LYS A 170 27.77 -10.81 -12.67
CA LYS A 170 28.27 -10.00 -11.55
C LYS A 170 27.23 -9.82 -10.45
N VAL A 171 25.97 -9.54 -10.80
CA VAL A 171 24.88 -9.42 -9.84
C VAL A 171 24.65 -10.73 -9.10
N SER A 172 24.72 -11.86 -9.80
CA SER A 172 24.57 -13.19 -9.18
C SER A 172 25.74 -13.57 -8.28
N SER A 173 26.97 -13.16 -8.65
CA SER A 173 28.18 -13.48 -7.87
C SER A 173 28.41 -12.55 -6.67
N ILE A 174 27.84 -11.34 -6.69
CA ILE A 174 27.99 -10.34 -5.63
C ILE A 174 26.59 -9.99 -5.07
N PRO A 175 26.08 -10.72 -4.05
CA PRO A 175 24.72 -10.51 -3.53
C PRO A 175 24.39 -9.08 -3.13
N VAL A 176 25.37 -8.34 -2.59
CA VAL A 176 25.20 -6.92 -2.21
C VAL A 176 24.84 -6.05 -3.42
N LEU A 177 25.43 -6.34 -4.59
CA LEU A 177 25.09 -5.61 -5.82
C LEU A 177 23.64 -5.85 -6.23
N GLY A 178 23.15 -7.09 -6.09
CA GLY A 178 21.74 -7.42 -6.30
C GLY A 178 20.81 -6.66 -5.36
N VAL A 179 21.15 -6.58 -4.07
CA VAL A 179 20.37 -5.80 -3.10
C VAL A 179 20.34 -4.31 -3.48
N VAL A 180 21.48 -3.73 -3.83
CA VAL A 180 21.54 -2.31 -4.25
C VAL A 180 20.69 -2.10 -5.52
N LEU A 181 20.81 -2.99 -6.50
CA LEU A 181 20.03 -2.89 -7.74
C LEU A 181 18.52 -2.92 -7.46
N GLY A 182 18.05 -3.90 -6.69
CA GLY A 182 16.64 -4.02 -6.33
C GLY A 182 16.13 -2.80 -5.54
N ALA A 183 16.92 -2.31 -4.57
CA ALA A 183 16.56 -1.14 -3.79
C ALA A 183 16.46 0.13 -4.66
N VAL A 184 17.42 0.36 -5.55
CA VAL A 184 17.41 1.51 -6.46
C VAL A 184 16.26 1.42 -7.46
N MET A 185 16.02 0.25 -8.05
CA MET A 185 14.88 0.05 -8.97
C MET A 185 13.56 0.43 -8.29
N THR A 186 13.31 -0.10 -7.10
CA THR A 186 12.06 0.16 -6.36
C THR A 186 11.95 1.61 -5.88
N LEU A 187 13.07 2.21 -5.48
CA LEU A 187 13.11 3.63 -5.11
C LEU A 187 12.74 4.55 -6.28
N VAL A 188 13.22 4.23 -7.49
CA VAL A 188 12.95 5.03 -8.70
C VAL A 188 11.53 4.80 -9.19
N VAL A 189 11.11 3.54 -9.30
CA VAL A 189 9.78 3.17 -9.82
C VAL A 189 8.69 3.40 -8.77
N GLN A 190 9.03 3.43 -7.48
CA GLN A 190 8.12 3.53 -6.32
C GLN A 190 7.02 2.46 -6.30
N SER A 191 7.29 1.32 -6.93
CA SER A 191 6.38 0.17 -7.02
C SER A 191 7.17 -1.12 -6.92
N SER A 192 7.08 -1.80 -5.76
CA SER A 192 7.68 -3.12 -5.56
C SER A 192 7.06 -4.16 -6.48
N SER A 193 5.75 -4.08 -6.74
CA SER A 193 5.09 -4.99 -7.68
C SER A 193 5.66 -4.88 -9.09
N ALA A 194 5.98 -3.66 -9.55
CA ALA A 194 6.61 -3.45 -10.86
C ALA A 194 8.04 -3.99 -10.88
N THR A 195 8.83 -3.74 -9.84
CA THR A 195 10.19 -4.27 -9.72
C THR A 195 10.20 -5.81 -9.75
N ILE A 196 9.30 -6.44 -8.99
CA ILE A 196 9.16 -7.90 -8.97
C ILE A 196 8.68 -8.45 -10.32
N ALA A 197 7.75 -7.76 -11.00
CA ALA A 197 7.30 -8.16 -12.34
C ALA A 197 8.47 -8.17 -13.35
N VAL A 198 9.25 -7.11 -13.35
CA VAL A 198 10.46 -7.02 -14.18
C VAL A 198 11.45 -8.12 -13.80
N LEU A 199 11.71 -8.36 -12.52
CA LEU A 199 12.60 -9.40 -12.03
C LEU A 199 12.13 -10.81 -12.46
N GLN A 200 10.84 -11.13 -12.28
CA GLN A 200 10.26 -12.41 -12.68
C GLN A 200 10.36 -12.61 -14.19
N ASN A 201 10.11 -11.58 -14.96
CA ASN A 201 10.19 -11.61 -16.41
C ASN A 201 11.64 -11.83 -16.88
N PHE A 202 12.60 -11.10 -16.30
CA PHE A 202 14.03 -11.30 -16.57
C PHE A 202 14.48 -12.72 -16.23
N ALA A 203 14.15 -13.16 -15.04
CA ALA A 203 14.55 -14.50 -14.58
C ALA A 203 13.98 -15.62 -15.47
N SER A 204 12.84 -15.38 -16.12
CA SER A 204 12.22 -16.33 -17.04
C SER A 204 12.86 -16.35 -18.44
N GLN A 205 13.82 -15.45 -18.73
CA GLN A 205 14.57 -15.50 -19.98
C GLN A 205 15.68 -16.55 -19.91
N ALA A 206 15.84 -17.28 -21.00
CA ALA A 206 16.92 -18.24 -21.13
C ALA A 206 18.28 -17.54 -21.27
N GLY A 207 19.26 -18.03 -20.56
CA GLY A 207 20.66 -17.64 -20.73
C GLY A 207 21.26 -18.18 -22.06
N PRO A 208 22.57 -17.98 -22.25
CA PRO A 208 23.26 -18.39 -23.48
C PRO A 208 23.18 -19.90 -23.81
N ASP A 209 22.94 -20.73 -22.79
CA ASP A 209 22.76 -22.18 -22.91
C ASP A 209 21.35 -22.58 -23.39
N GLY A 210 20.41 -21.64 -23.45
CA GLY A 210 19.02 -21.86 -23.87
C GLY A 210 18.16 -22.64 -22.87
N VAL A 211 18.69 -23.02 -21.71
CA VAL A 211 18.03 -23.91 -20.73
C VAL A 211 17.94 -23.26 -19.32
N SER A 212 19.05 -22.67 -18.88
CA SER A 212 19.14 -22.05 -17.56
C SER A 212 18.58 -20.62 -17.60
N SER A 213 18.09 -20.14 -16.45
CA SER A 213 17.71 -18.73 -16.28
C SER A 213 18.93 -17.80 -16.43
N VAL A 214 18.77 -16.66 -17.07
CA VAL A 214 19.82 -15.64 -17.25
C VAL A 214 20.39 -15.12 -15.93
N ILE A 215 19.66 -15.20 -14.82
CA ILE A 215 20.09 -14.74 -13.50
C ILE A 215 20.06 -15.85 -12.43
N GLY A 216 19.24 -16.88 -12.63
CA GLY A 216 19.02 -17.93 -11.65
C GLY A 216 18.35 -17.47 -10.35
N LEU A 217 17.87 -18.40 -9.53
CA LEU A 217 17.18 -18.06 -8.27
C LEU A 217 18.13 -17.40 -7.26
N THR A 218 19.39 -17.84 -7.21
CA THR A 218 20.40 -17.28 -6.28
C THR A 218 20.76 -15.84 -6.61
N GLY A 219 20.68 -15.42 -7.87
CA GLY A 219 20.87 -14.03 -8.28
C GLY A 219 19.58 -13.19 -8.11
N ALA A 220 18.43 -13.80 -8.29
CA ALA A 220 17.14 -13.10 -8.14
C ALA A 220 16.80 -12.77 -6.68
N ILE A 221 17.14 -13.65 -5.71
CA ILE A 221 16.86 -13.42 -4.27
C ILE A 221 17.48 -12.13 -3.76
N PRO A 222 18.76 -11.78 -3.97
CA PRO A 222 19.32 -10.51 -3.54
C PRO A 222 18.58 -9.29 -4.08
N ILE A 223 18.15 -9.30 -5.34
CA ILE A 223 17.37 -8.21 -5.95
C ILE A 223 16.03 -8.06 -5.24
N LEU A 224 15.36 -9.18 -4.96
CA LEU A 224 14.12 -9.22 -4.19
C LEU A 224 14.30 -8.65 -2.76
N LEU A 225 15.40 -8.97 -2.07
CA LEU A 225 15.71 -8.39 -0.76
C LEU A 225 15.90 -6.87 -0.86
N GLY A 226 16.55 -6.41 -1.91
CA GLY A 226 16.70 -4.99 -2.21
C GLY A 226 15.36 -4.29 -2.49
N ASP A 227 14.48 -4.91 -3.27
CA ASP A 227 13.13 -4.42 -3.54
C ASP A 227 12.35 -4.18 -2.23
N ASN A 228 12.39 -5.11 -1.29
CA ASN A 228 11.76 -4.95 0.01
C ASN A 228 12.33 -3.76 0.80
N ILE A 229 13.64 -3.53 0.76
CA ILE A 229 14.26 -2.33 1.37
C ILE A 229 13.79 -1.07 0.66
N GLY A 230 13.82 -1.03 -0.68
CA GLY A 230 13.43 0.12 -1.48
C GLY A 230 11.99 0.57 -1.25
N THR A 231 11.08 -0.37 -1.02
CA THR A 231 9.67 -0.10 -0.73
C THR A 231 9.47 0.79 0.51
N THR A 232 10.41 0.79 1.46
CA THR A 232 10.28 1.53 2.72
C THR A 232 10.38 3.05 2.53
N ILE A 233 10.91 3.52 1.41
CA ILE A 233 11.05 4.97 1.13
C ILE A 233 9.69 5.68 1.11
N THR A 234 8.65 5.03 0.60
CA THR A 234 7.29 5.61 0.55
C THR A 234 6.74 5.87 1.96
N ALA A 235 7.01 4.96 2.91
CA ALA A 235 6.65 5.12 4.32
C ALA A 235 7.40 6.29 4.96
N LEU A 236 8.70 6.38 4.71
CA LEU A 236 9.54 7.47 5.23
C LEU A 236 9.06 8.82 4.69
N LEU A 237 8.82 8.94 3.39
CA LEU A 237 8.29 10.17 2.78
C LEU A 237 6.92 10.54 3.33
N ALA A 238 6.01 9.56 3.48
CA ALA A 238 4.68 9.79 4.05
C ALA A 238 4.74 10.28 5.50
N SER A 239 5.76 9.90 6.27
CA SER A 239 5.91 10.28 7.67
C SER A 239 6.45 11.70 7.88
N ILE A 240 6.95 12.38 6.81
CA ILE A 240 7.45 13.76 6.90
C ILE A 240 6.30 14.68 7.29
N GLY A 241 6.51 15.49 8.33
CA GLY A 241 5.50 16.40 8.88
C GLY A 241 4.48 15.74 9.80
N GLN A 242 4.51 14.41 9.96
CA GLN A 242 3.59 13.67 10.81
C GLN A 242 4.07 13.55 12.27
N SER A 243 3.22 12.98 13.13
CA SER A 243 3.51 12.73 14.55
C SER A 243 4.76 11.87 14.76
N LYS A 244 5.36 11.92 15.95
CA LYS A 244 6.54 11.08 16.27
C LYS A 244 6.22 9.59 16.17
N ASN A 245 5.02 9.16 16.57
CA ASN A 245 4.63 7.77 16.44
C ASN A 245 4.42 7.36 14.98
N ALA A 246 3.94 8.25 14.12
CA ALA A 246 3.87 8.03 12.68
C ALA A 246 5.28 7.84 12.06
N LYS A 247 6.25 8.69 12.44
CA LYS A 247 7.65 8.55 12.03
C LYS A 247 8.28 7.25 12.55
N ARG A 248 8.01 6.87 13.81
CA ARG A 248 8.45 5.60 14.41
C ARG A 248 7.90 4.41 13.63
N THR A 249 6.65 4.50 13.17
CA THR A 249 6.00 3.48 12.35
C THR A 249 6.72 3.30 11.01
N ALA A 250 7.09 4.39 10.34
CA ALA A 250 7.86 4.35 9.09
C ALA A 250 9.27 3.75 9.29
N ILE A 251 9.95 4.10 10.38
CA ILE A 251 11.26 3.53 10.72
C ILE A 251 11.13 2.03 11.06
N ALA A 252 10.06 1.62 11.76
CA ALA A 252 9.81 0.20 12.03
C ALA A 252 9.68 -0.62 10.75
N HIS A 253 9.01 -0.07 9.71
CA HIS A 253 8.95 -0.69 8.38
C HIS A 253 10.34 -0.86 7.76
N SER A 254 11.19 0.17 7.84
CA SER A 254 12.57 0.09 7.34
C SER A 254 13.40 -0.93 8.11
N ILE A 255 13.33 -0.94 9.45
CA ILE A 255 14.06 -1.90 10.28
C ILE A 255 13.63 -3.33 9.97
N PHE A 256 12.34 -3.58 9.80
CA PHE A 256 11.81 -4.90 9.43
C PHE A 256 12.48 -5.42 8.15
N ASN A 257 12.44 -4.64 7.07
CA ASN A 257 12.98 -5.05 5.77
C ASN A 257 14.52 -5.11 5.76
N ILE A 258 15.19 -4.14 6.36
CA ILE A 258 16.67 -4.10 6.41
C ILE A 258 17.20 -5.26 7.26
N SER A 259 16.65 -5.50 8.45
CA SER A 259 17.12 -6.56 9.34
C SER A 259 16.90 -7.95 8.72
N GLY A 260 15.72 -8.17 8.11
CA GLY A 260 15.45 -9.40 7.36
C GLY A 260 16.44 -9.59 6.22
N SER A 261 16.64 -8.57 5.39
CA SER A 261 17.57 -8.64 4.26
C SER A 261 19.02 -8.86 4.70
N CYS A 262 19.44 -8.23 5.78
CA CYS A 262 20.78 -8.46 6.36
C CYS A 262 21.01 -9.90 6.82
N VAL A 263 19.98 -10.59 7.31
CA VAL A 263 20.09 -12.00 7.68
C VAL A 263 20.04 -12.90 6.45
N PHE A 264 19.06 -12.67 5.57
CA PHE A 264 18.83 -13.55 4.43
C PHE A 264 19.91 -13.47 3.36
N ILE A 265 20.65 -12.35 3.24
CA ILE A 265 21.75 -12.22 2.27
C ILE A 265 22.85 -13.28 2.51
N PHE A 266 23.12 -13.63 3.76
CA PHE A 266 24.08 -14.67 4.10
C PHE A 266 23.49 -16.08 3.92
N LEU A 267 22.19 -16.20 3.89
CA LEU A 267 21.47 -17.48 3.76
C LEU A 267 21.02 -17.77 2.33
N VAL A 268 21.35 -16.93 1.34
CA VAL A 268 20.88 -17.07 -0.07
C VAL A 268 21.00 -18.50 -0.60
N PRO A 269 22.14 -19.23 -0.51
CA PRO A 269 22.23 -20.56 -1.08
C PRO A 269 21.28 -21.58 -0.41
N TRP A 270 21.13 -21.53 0.91
CA TRP A 270 20.24 -22.42 1.65
C TRP A 270 18.77 -22.04 1.43
N PHE A 271 18.50 -20.74 1.41
CA PHE A 271 17.17 -20.22 1.16
C PHE A 271 16.68 -20.55 -0.25
N ALA A 272 17.55 -20.43 -1.27
CA ALA A 272 17.24 -20.86 -2.62
C ALA A 272 16.88 -22.35 -2.71
N LYS A 273 17.65 -23.22 -2.04
CA LYS A 273 17.35 -24.66 -1.96
C LYS A 273 16.01 -24.94 -1.29
N PHE A 274 15.71 -24.24 -0.19
CA PHE A 274 14.43 -24.37 0.49
C PHE A 274 13.28 -23.93 -0.42
N VAL A 275 13.41 -22.79 -1.09
CA VAL A 275 12.40 -22.28 -2.03
C VAL A 275 12.20 -23.24 -3.19
N GLN A 276 13.27 -23.80 -3.76
CA GLN A 276 13.17 -24.83 -4.79
C GLN A 276 12.47 -26.10 -4.30
N PHE A 277 12.67 -26.46 -3.03
CA PHE A 277 12.01 -27.63 -2.42
C PHE A 277 10.49 -27.45 -2.35
N ILE A 278 10.01 -26.27 -1.92
CA ILE A 278 8.58 -25.97 -1.76
C ILE A 278 7.89 -25.55 -3.08
N SER A 279 8.66 -25.38 -4.16
CA SER A 279 8.14 -24.90 -5.45
C SER A 279 7.89 -26.04 -6.43
N PRO A 280 7.06 -25.81 -7.47
CA PRO A 280 6.89 -26.77 -8.55
C PRO A 280 8.22 -27.16 -9.17
N LYS A 281 8.32 -28.42 -9.63
CA LYS A 281 9.47 -28.95 -10.37
C LYS A 281 9.28 -28.77 -11.87
N GLY A 282 10.35 -28.51 -12.58
CA GLY A 282 10.33 -28.32 -14.03
C GLY A 282 11.63 -27.68 -14.53
N ASN A 283 11.66 -27.27 -15.80
CA ASN A 283 12.77 -26.50 -16.34
C ASN A 283 12.89 -25.18 -15.59
N GLU A 284 14.11 -24.72 -15.34
CA GLU A 284 14.37 -23.54 -14.52
C GLU A 284 13.59 -22.30 -15.01
N ILE A 285 13.69 -21.99 -16.29
CA ILE A 285 12.99 -20.86 -16.93
C ILE A 285 11.45 -20.93 -16.79
N ASP A 286 10.92 -22.15 -16.62
CA ASP A 286 9.48 -22.36 -16.49
C ASP A 286 8.96 -22.16 -15.08
N VAL A 287 9.78 -22.43 -14.06
CA VAL A 287 9.36 -22.43 -12.67
C VAL A 287 9.92 -21.27 -11.86
N ILE A 288 10.95 -20.57 -12.38
CA ILE A 288 11.67 -19.54 -11.63
C ILE A 288 10.80 -18.37 -11.20
N SER A 289 9.84 -17.94 -12.02
CA SER A 289 8.89 -16.88 -11.64
C SER A 289 8.09 -17.28 -10.39
N ARG A 290 7.63 -18.55 -10.32
CA ARG A 290 6.96 -19.08 -9.13
C ARG A 290 7.93 -19.22 -7.95
N GLN A 291 9.17 -19.60 -8.19
CA GLN A 291 10.18 -19.67 -7.13
C GLN A 291 10.49 -18.28 -6.55
N ILE A 292 10.59 -17.23 -7.38
CA ILE A 292 10.76 -15.85 -6.91
C ILE A 292 9.55 -15.41 -6.07
N ALA A 293 8.33 -15.71 -6.52
CA ALA A 293 7.12 -15.42 -5.75
C ALA A 293 7.11 -16.14 -4.39
N ASN A 294 7.48 -17.42 -4.36
CA ASN A 294 7.59 -18.21 -3.13
C ASN A 294 8.70 -17.68 -2.22
N ALA A 295 9.85 -17.26 -2.77
CA ALA A 295 10.91 -16.61 -2.02
C ALA A 295 10.39 -15.32 -1.36
N HIS A 296 9.69 -14.48 -2.10
CA HIS A 296 9.10 -13.25 -1.60
C HIS A 296 8.11 -13.50 -0.46
N THR A 297 7.19 -14.45 -0.65
CA THR A 297 6.21 -14.82 0.37
C THR A 297 6.88 -15.41 1.61
N THR A 298 7.81 -16.34 1.44
CA THR A 298 8.50 -16.99 2.54
C THR A 298 9.34 -16.00 3.35
N PHE A 299 10.09 -15.12 2.69
CA PHE A 299 10.84 -14.05 3.35
C PHE A 299 9.95 -13.22 4.26
N ASN A 300 8.84 -12.69 3.73
CA ASN A 300 7.95 -11.81 4.50
C ASN A 300 7.21 -12.56 5.62
N ILE A 301 6.81 -13.81 5.41
CA ILE A 301 6.21 -14.65 6.46
C ILE A 301 7.22 -14.91 7.58
N VAL A 302 8.44 -15.34 7.25
CA VAL A 302 9.47 -15.65 8.26
C VAL A 302 9.84 -14.39 9.05
N CYS A 303 10.08 -13.26 8.37
CA CYS A 303 10.35 -11.98 9.05
C CYS A 303 9.19 -11.56 9.96
N THR A 304 7.95 -11.73 9.51
CA THR A 304 6.75 -11.42 10.33
C THR A 304 6.68 -12.34 11.54
N LEU A 305 6.87 -13.64 11.39
CA LEU A 305 6.84 -14.61 12.51
C LEU A 305 7.92 -14.32 13.55
N VAL A 306 9.10 -13.86 13.13
CA VAL A 306 10.19 -13.46 14.02
C VAL A 306 9.88 -12.14 14.72
N TRP A 307 9.45 -11.12 13.99
CA TRP A 307 9.25 -9.78 14.55
C TRP A 307 7.92 -9.60 15.29
N LEU A 308 6.89 -10.39 15.00
CA LEU A 308 5.58 -10.27 15.65
C LEU A 308 5.63 -10.42 17.18
N PRO A 309 6.28 -11.46 17.74
CA PRO A 309 6.50 -11.55 19.20
C PRO A 309 7.49 -10.50 19.72
N LEU A 310 8.34 -9.94 18.87
CA LEU A 310 9.34 -8.93 19.20
C LEU A 310 8.84 -7.49 19.00
N ILE A 311 7.55 -7.26 18.81
CA ILE A 311 6.98 -5.91 18.72
C ILE A 311 7.41 -5.01 19.89
N PRO A 312 7.43 -5.45 21.16
CA PRO A 312 7.92 -4.59 22.24
C PRO A 312 9.38 -4.16 22.06
N LEU A 313 10.24 -5.03 21.52
CA LEU A 313 11.62 -4.70 21.17
C LEU A 313 11.67 -3.69 20.02
N MET A 314 10.87 -3.89 18.96
CA MET A 314 10.78 -2.95 17.85
C MET A 314 10.34 -1.56 18.34
N VAL A 315 9.33 -1.49 19.20
CA VAL A 315 8.87 -0.23 19.81
C VAL A 315 10.01 0.43 20.60
N LYS A 316 10.76 -0.33 21.41
CA LYS A 316 11.92 0.19 22.15
C LYS A 316 12.99 0.76 21.20
N ILE A 317 13.31 0.07 20.11
CA ILE A 317 14.29 0.52 19.12
C ILE A 317 13.83 1.85 18.49
N VAL A 318 12.61 1.90 17.93
CA VAL A 318 12.15 3.11 17.22
C VAL A 318 11.91 4.30 18.14
N THR A 319 11.55 4.07 19.43
CA THR A 319 11.42 5.15 20.41
C THR A 319 12.78 5.67 20.88
N THR A 320 13.83 4.85 20.83
CA THR A 320 15.20 5.27 21.08
C THR A 320 15.76 6.11 19.94
N ILE A 321 15.41 5.76 18.69
CA ILE A 321 15.81 6.50 17.49
C ILE A 321 15.08 7.86 17.45
N ILE A 322 13.76 7.85 17.58
CA ILE A 322 12.94 9.07 17.64
C ILE A 322 12.49 9.31 19.07
N ARG A 323 13.22 10.16 19.78
CA ARG A 323 12.97 10.46 21.20
C ARG A 323 11.84 11.47 21.40
N GLY A 324 11.25 11.43 22.59
CA GLY A 324 10.23 12.37 23.09
C GLY A 324 8.81 11.94 22.72
N ASN A 325 7.84 12.64 23.27
CA ASN A 325 6.42 12.44 23.00
C ASN A 325 5.92 13.48 22.00
N ASP A 326 4.84 13.17 21.30
CA ASP A 326 4.14 14.18 20.54
C ASP A 326 3.63 15.26 21.52
N LYS A 327 3.82 16.53 21.18
CA LYS A 327 3.13 17.59 21.90
C LYS A 327 1.65 17.45 21.55
N THR A 328 0.83 17.23 22.54
CA THR A 328 -0.56 16.79 22.40
C THR A 328 -1.52 17.93 21.99
N GLU A 329 -1.01 19.14 21.82
CA GLU A 329 -1.85 20.29 21.51
C GLU A 329 -1.66 20.71 20.04
N LYS A 330 -2.46 20.14 19.16
CA LYS A 330 -2.94 20.90 18.00
C LYS A 330 -3.84 22.01 18.57
N ALA A 331 -3.73 23.22 18.04
CA ALA A 331 -4.62 24.31 18.41
C ALA A 331 -6.08 23.81 18.31
N ALA A 332 -6.94 24.26 19.22
CA ALA A 332 -8.31 23.74 19.30
C ALA A 332 -9.09 23.87 17.97
N PHE A 333 -8.72 24.85 17.14
CA PHE A 333 -9.29 25.13 15.82
C PHE A 333 -8.70 24.28 14.68
N GLU A 334 -7.60 23.51 14.90
CA GLU A 334 -7.05 22.66 13.86
C GLU A 334 -7.74 21.28 13.83
N PRO A 335 -8.02 20.72 12.61
CA PRO A 335 -8.54 19.38 12.49
C PRO A 335 -7.60 18.36 13.13
N LYS A 336 -8.16 17.54 14.03
CA LYS A 336 -7.37 16.54 14.76
C LYS A 336 -7.14 15.28 13.95
N TYR A 337 -8.15 14.87 13.19
CA TYR A 337 -8.17 13.57 12.52
C TYR A 337 -7.92 13.67 11.02
N LEU A 338 -8.22 14.80 10.35
CA LEU A 338 -8.09 14.93 8.91
C LEU A 338 -6.61 14.90 8.48
N ASP A 339 -6.30 14.04 7.50
CA ASP A 339 -4.97 13.94 6.89
C ASP A 339 -5.12 13.90 5.36
N MET A 340 -4.60 14.92 4.70
CA MET A 340 -4.65 15.06 3.24
C MET A 340 -3.92 13.95 2.49
N LYS A 341 -2.93 13.31 3.12
CA LYS A 341 -2.19 12.20 2.52
C LYS A 341 -3.01 10.91 2.39
N VAL A 342 -4.10 10.81 3.16
CA VAL A 342 -5.00 9.65 3.16
C VAL A 342 -6.17 9.84 2.19
N ILE A 343 -6.29 11.00 1.54
CA ILE A 343 -7.44 11.36 0.70
C ILE A 343 -7.63 10.44 -0.51
N GLU A 344 -6.52 9.88 -1.03
CA GLU A 344 -6.55 8.92 -2.14
C GLU A 344 -7.04 7.52 -1.73
N GLN A 345 -7.33 7.31 -0.45
CA GLN A 345 -7.82 6.06 0.12
C GLN A 345 -9.21 6.27 0.74
N PRO A 346 -10.29 6.20 -0.05
CA PRO A 346 -11.61 6.64 0.35
C PRO A 346 -12.13 6.00 1.63
N ALA A 347 -11.90 4.68 1.81
CA ALA A 347 -12.35 3.97 3.00
C ALA A 347 -11.67 4.50 4.29
N ALA A 348 -10.39 4.80 4.23
CA ALA A 348 -9.63 5.35 5.35
C ALA A 348 -9.99 6.82 5.58
N ALA A 349 -10.06 7.63 4.52
CA ALA A 349 -10.47 9.03 4.58
C ALA A 349 -11.86 9.19 5.22
N MET A 350 -12.81 8.31 4.88
CA MET A 350 -14.15 8.29 5.50
C MET A 350 -14.12 8.02 7.01
N VAL A 351 -13.21 7.17 7.48
CA VAL A 351 -13.04 6.94 8.93
C VAL A 351 -12.54 8.21 9.62
N LEU A 352 -11.57 8.91 9.01
CA LEU A 352 -11.04 10.17 9.54
C LEU A 352 -12.11 11.27 9.58
N VAL A 353 -12.86 11.44 8.49
CA VAL A 353 -14.00 12.37 8.40
C VAL A 353 -15.03 12.08 9.50
N SER A 354 -15.45 10.81 9.63
CA SER A 354 -16.42 10.42 10.66
C SER A 354 -15.96 10.75 12.08
N LYS A 355 -14.66 10.62 12.35
CA LYS A 355 -14.08 10.97 13.66
C LYS A 355 -14.04 12.48 13.90
N GLU A 356 -13.73 13.27 12.87
CA GLU A 356 -13.74 14.73 12.98
C GLU A 356 -15.17 15.27 13.14
N LEU A 357 -16.15 14.69 12.41
CA LEU A 357 -17.56 15.02 12.54
C LEU A 357 -18.10 14.72 13.96
N ASN A 358 -17.72 13.57 14.53
CA ASN A 358 -18.11 13.26 15.93
C ASN A 358 -17.52 14.29 16.90
N ARG A 359 -16.25 14.68 16.73
CA ARG A 359 -15.62 15.72 17.55
C ARG A 359 -16.33 17.07 17.39
N LEU A 360 -16.70 17.43 16.16
CA LEU A 360 -17.46 18.64 15.89
C LEU A 360 -18.82 18.62 16.61
N GLY A 361 -19.50 17.47 16.58
CA GLY A 361 -20.75 17.25 17.32
C GLY A 361 -20.58 17.41 18.84
N GLU A 362 -19.53 16.83 19.42
CA GLU A 362 -19.20 16.97 20.86
C GLU A 362 -18.95 18.45 21.24
N LEU A 363 -18.23 19.20 20.39
CA LEU A 363 -17.99 20.62 20.58
C LEU A 363 -19.27 21.45 20.48
N ALA A 364 -20.14 21.15 19.52
CA ALA A 364 -21.44 21.83 19.38
C ALA A 364 -22.37 21.55 20.57
N GLU A 365 -22.38 20.32 21.10
CA GLU A 365 -23.13 19.95 22.30
C GLU A 365 -22.61 20.72 23.55
N SER A 366 -21.29 20.84 23.70
CA SER A 366 -20.65 21.64 24.72
C SER A 366 -21.09 23.11 24.63
N LEU A 367 -21.10 23.71 23.43
CA LEU A 367 -21.57 25.08 23.20
C LEU A 367 -23.03 25.27 23.62
N LEU A 368 -23.91 24.32 23.33
CA LEU A 368 -25.30 24.38 23.74
C LEU A 368 -25.45 24.31 25.27
N SER A 369 -24.62 23.50 25.93
CA SER A 369 -24.56 23.40 27.39
C SER A 369 -24.05 24.69 28.00
N ASP A 370 -23.00 25.30 27.43
CA ASP A 370 -22.44 26.58 27.88
C ASP A 370 -23.47 27.72 27.74
N LEU A 371 -24.18 27.75 26.59
CA LEU A 371 -25.25 28.71 26.34
C LEU A 371 -26.40 28.59 27.36
N LYS A 372 -26.83 27.33 27.62
CA LYS A 372 -27.85 27.08 28.65
C LYS A 372 -27.41 27.58 30.02
N THR A 373 -26.16 27.34 30.39
CA THR A 373 -25.59 27.79 31.68
C THR A 373 -25.49 29.31 31.74
N ALA A 374 -25.09 29.97 30.66
CA ALA A 374 -25.00 31.42 30.57
C ALA A 374 -26.36 32.08 30.69
N ILE A 375 -27.43 31.51 30.10
CA ILE A 375 -28.79 32.03 30.19
C ILE A 375 -29.34 31.89 31.61
N VAL A 376 -29.04 30.78 32.31
CA VAL A 376 -29.56 30.53 33.68
C VAL A 376 -28.79 31.31 34.75
N ALA A 377 -27.49 31.62 34.51
CA ALA A 377 -26.61 32.26 35.50
C ALA A 377 -26.55 33.80 35.42
N ASP A 378 -27.45 34.46 34.70
CA ASP A 378 -27.52 35.93 34.55
C ASP A 378 -26.19 36.58 34.10
N GLY A 379 -25.55 36.00 33.09
CA GLY A 379 -24.56 36.62 32.23
C GLY A 379 -23.25 37.11 32.83
N ASP A 380 -22.37 36.25 33.33
CA ASP A 380 -21.00 36.69 33.64
C ASP A 380 -20.21 36.90 32.30
N SER A 381 -19.57 38.06 32.14
CA SER A 381 -18.82 38.51 30.96
C SER A 381 -17.75 37.51 30.47
N LYS A 382 -17.22 36.67 31.37
CA LYS A 382 -16.24 35.62 31.03
C LYS A 382 -16.86 34.46 30.27
N THR A 383 -18.09 34.08 30.60
CA THR A 383 -18.82 32.98 29.92
C THR A 383 -19.20 33.39 28.50
N HIS A 384 -19.45 34.68 28.26
CA HIS A 384 -19.75 35.22 26.93
C HIS A 384 -18.52 35.17 25.99
N GLY A 385 -17.32 35.50 26.53
CA GLY A 385 -16.07 35.46 25.75
C GLY A 385 -15.67 34.03 25.33
N SER A 386 -15.77 33.08 26.24
CA SER A 386 -15.46 31.65 25.92
C SER A 386 -16.46 31.02 24.92
N PHE A 387 -17.72 31.43 24.95
CA PHE A 387 -18.73 30.97 24.00
C PHE A 387 -18.42 31.45 22.57
N ILE A 388 -18.06 32.74 22.39
CA ILE A 388 -17.71 33.28 21.07
C ILE A 388 -16.46 32.59 20.51
N GLU A 389 -15.43 32.38 21.33
CA GLU A 389 -14.21 31.70 20.95
C GLU A 389 -14.48 30.25 20.53
N ASN A 390 -15.26 29.50 21.29
CA ASN A 390 -15.65 28.13 20.97
C ASN A 390 -16.53 28.04 19.71
N LEU A 391 -17.41 29.03 19.47
CA LEU A 391 -18.22 29.12 18.26
C LEU A 391 -17.33 29.32 17.03
N GLU A 392 -16.32 30.15 17.11
CA GLU A 392 -15.37 30.38 16.03
C GLU A 392 -14.54 29.12 15.72
N ILE A 393 -14.17 28.35 16.75
CA ILE A 393 -13.51 27.04 16.61
C ILE A 393 -14.40 26.06 15.85
N VAL A 394 -15.69 25.98 16.17
CA VAL A 394 -16.64 25.10 15.48
C VAL A 394 -16.77 25.49 14.01
N HIS A 395 -16.87 26.79 13.69
CA HIS A 395 -16.93 27.24 12.29
C HIS A 395 -15.68 26.91 11.49
N GLN A 396 -14.48 27.14 12.03
CA GLN A 396 -13.22 26.82 11.37
C GLN A 396 -13.04 25.32 11.14
N LEU A 397 -13.49 24.49 12.10
CA LEU A 397 -13.48 23.03 11.94
C LEU A 397 -14.49 22.57 10.88
N GLN A 398 -15.67 23.17 10.83
CA GLN A 398 -16.69 22.90 9.81
C GLN A 398 -16.15 23.19 8.40
N ASP A 399 -15.49 24.34 8.22
CA ASP A 399 -14.87 24.72 6.96
C ASP A 399 -13.79 23.71 6.54
N SER A 400 -12.94 23.30 7.49
CA SER A 400 -11.89 22.31 7.25
C SER A 400 -12.45 20.95 6.88
N VAL A 401 -13.51 20.49 7.51
CA VAL A 401 -14.21 19.24 7.19
C VAL A 401 -14.84 19.34 5.80
N THR A 402 -15.49 20.45 5.49
CA THR A 402 -16.13 20.71 4.20
C THR A 402 -15.09 20.72 3.06
N GLU A 403 -13.96 21.38 3.26
CA GLU A 403 -12.87 21.39 2.30
C GLU A 403 -12.32 19.96 2.06
N TYR A 404 -12.07 19.22 3.14
CA TYR A 404 -11.58 17.84 3.04
C TYR A 404 -12.55 16.93 2.29
N ILE A 405 -13.85 17.02 2.62
CA ILE A 405 -14.92 16.27 1.94
C ILE A 405 -14.98 16.64 0.45
N THR A 406 -14.91 17.93 0.13
CA THR A 406 -14.91 18.40 -1.27
C THR A 406 -13.74 17.84 -2.06
N ARG A 407 -12.55 17.84 -1.49
CA ARG A 407 -11.36 17.24 -2.11
C ARG A 407 -11.48 15.72 -2.24
N LEU A 408 -12.09 15.06 -1.26
CA LEU A 408 -12.36 13.62 -1.31
C LEU A 408 -13.33 13.25 -2.44
N PHE A 409 -14.36 14.07 -2.68
CA PHE A 409 -15.25 13.92 -3.84
C PHE A 409 -14.52 14.16 -5.17
N ALA A 410 -13.68 15.18 -5.22
CA ALA A 410 -12.92 15.53 -6.42
C ALA A 410 -11.88 14.45 -6.80
N SER A 411 -11.45 13.60 -5.87
CA SER A 411 -10.53 12.47 -6.14
C SER A 411 -11.13 11.42 -7.07
N GLY A 412 -12.46 11.38 -7.23
CA GLY A 412 -13.18 10.46 -8.11
C GLY A 412 -13.16 8.98 -7.67
N ASN A 413 -12.56 8.66 -6.55
CA ASN A 413 -12.35 7.29 -6.07
C ASN A 413 -13.47 6.77 -5.15
N LEU A 414 -14.52 7.57 -4.89
CA LEU A 414 -15.64 7.20 -4.05
C LEU A 414 -16.61 6.27 -4.77
N THR A 415 -17.11 5.27 -4.05
CA THR A 415 -18.28 4.50 -4.50
C THR A 415 -19.55 5.32 -4.31
N GLU A 416 -20.63 4.98 -5.06
CA GLU A 416 -21.93 5.63 -4.90
C GLU A 416 -22.44 5.59 -3.45
N GLN A 417 -22.28 4.45 -2.76
CA GLN A 417 -22.62 4.31 -1.35
C GLN A 417 -21.80 5.21 -0.43
N GLN A 418 -20.50 5.36 -0.69
CA GLN A 418 -19.63 6.26 0.07
C GLN A 418 -20.01 7.72 -0.16
N SER A 419 -20.32 8.09 -1.39
CA SER A 419 -20.81 9.43 -1.75
C SER A 419 -22.14 9.74 -1.05
N GLU A 420 -23.07 8.80 -1.03
CA GLU A 420 -24.35 8.93 -0.34
C GLU A 420 -24.20 9.07 1.18
N GLN A 421 -23.29 8.30 1.80
CA GLN A 421 -23.00 8.40 3.23
C GLN A 421 -22.46 9.78 3.62
N ILE A 422 -21.54 10.34 2.82
CA ILE A 422 -21.00 11.69 3.04
C ILE A 422 -22.12 12.72 2.85
N GLY A 423 -22.92 12.59 1.77
CA GLY A 423 -24.05 13.48 1.50
C GLY A 423 -25.06 13.51 2.66
N ARG A 424 -25.39 12.35 3.23
CA ARG A 424 -26.29 12.26 4.41
C ARG A 424 -25.66 12.87 5.66
N ALA A 425 -24.35 12.71 5.88
CA ALA A 425 -23.65 13.33 7.00
C ALA A 425 -23.63 14.86 6.87
N SER A 426 -23.27 15.40 5.70
CA SER A 426 -23.24 16.83 5.43
C SER A 426 -24.64 17.49 5.42
N CYS A 427 -25.70 16.75 5.02
CA CYS A 427 -27.08 17.24 5.11
C CYS A 427 -27.57 17.30 6.57
N ARG A 428 -27.20 16.36 7.44
CA ARG A 428 -27.53 16.43 8.86
C ARG A 428 -26.92 17.65 9.54
N GLU A 429 -25.70 18.03 9.16
CA GLU A 429 -25.06 19.26 9.68
C GLU A 429 -25.78 20.54 9.23
N ARG A 430 -26.23 20.64 7.97
CA ARG A 430 -26.97 21.81 7.49
C ARG A 430 -28.31 22.02 8.22
N VAL A 431 -28.92 20.96 8.73
CA VAL A 431 -30.18 21.03 9.50
C VAL A 431 -29.91 21.42 10.95
N SER A 432 -28.70 21.23 11.47
CA SER A 432 -28.33 21.59 12.84
C SER A 432 -27.68 22.97 12.98
N SER A 433 -27.39 23.67 11.87
CA SER A 433 -26.94 25.08 11.92
C SER A 433 -28.15 26.00 12.04
N PRO A 434 -28.34 26.69 13.13
CA PRO A 434 -29.34 27.76 13.18
C PRO A 434 -28.88 28.91 12.27
N VAL A 435 -29.79 29.37 11.42
CA VAL A 435 -29.66 30.58 10.57
C VAL A 435 -29.45 31.80 11.41
#